data_2b42ab8098a5e6b3617968d8f0defb14
#
_entry.id   2b42ab8098a5e6b3617968d8f0defb14
#
_cell.length_a   1.000
_cell.length_b   1.000
_cell.length_c   1.000
_cell.angle_alpha   90.00
_cell.angle_beta   90.00
_cell.angle_gamma   90.00
#
_symmetry.space_group_name_H-M   'P 1'
#
loop_
_entity.id
_entity.type
_entity.pdbx_description
1 polymer ?
#
loop_
_entity_poly.entity_id
_entity_poly.type
_entity_poly.pdbx_seq_one_letter_code
_entity_poly.pdbx_strand_id
1 'polypeptide(L)'
;MLEFKIEELKLEDLKEAIKVIEDTFLKFEAPDYSKEGIENFFKFANYESIREKLNKNMKMYVAKISGKIVGVIGYRDNSHINLLFVLEEYQHNGIAKALYNLVIENCKNVATKKVTVNSSPYAHNVYLKFGFIDDNQMQEVDGIKFYPMHKEL
;
A
#
# COMPACT_ATOMS: atom_id res chain seq x y z
N MET A 1 12.76 1.20 -20.59
CA MET A 1 11.59 1.01 -19.71
C MET A 1 11.64 -0.38 -19.08
N LEU A 2 11.45 -0.47 -17.78
CA LEU A 2 11.43 -1.76 -17.11
C LEU A 2 10.11 -2.50 -17.39
N GLU A 3 10.22 -3.78 -17.72
CA GLU A 3 9.05 -4.63 -17.87
C GLU A 3 8.76 -5.30 -16.53
N PHE A 4 7.52 -5.20 -16.09
CA PHE A 4 7.06 -5.84 -14.88
C PHE A 4 5.70 -6.48 -15.11
N LYS A 5 5.39 -7.47 -14.29
CA LYS A 5 4.12 -8.19 -14.34
C LYS A 5 3.41 -8.04 -13.02
N ILE A 6 2.11 -7.76 -13.07
CA ILE A 6 1.28 -7.68 -11.86
C ILE A 6 0.46 -8.95 -11.75
N GLU A 7 0.44 -9.52 -10.54
CA GLU A 7 -0.39 -10.68 -10.24
C GLU A 7 -0.90 -10.63 -8.81
N GLU A 8 -1.97 -11.37 -8.55
CA GLU A 8 -2.48 -11.51 -7.19
C GLU A 8 -1.43 -12.22 -6.33
N LEU A 9 -1.26 -11.77 -5.08
CA LEU A 9 -0.30 -12.38 -4.18
C LEU A 9 -0.67 -13.84 -3.88
N LYS A 10 0.29 -14.74 -4.07
CA LYS A 10 0.17 -16.13 -3.65
C LYS A 10 0.71 -16.26 -2.23
N LEU A 11 0.12 -17.13 -1.43
CA LEU A 11 0.55 -17.31 -0.04
C LEU A 11 2.04 -17.67 0.07
N GLU A 12 2.55 -18.45 -0.88
CA GLU A 12 3.98 -18.82 -0.92
C GLU A 12 4.91 -17.62 -1.10
N ASP A 13 4.40 -16.50 -1.63
CA ASP A 13 5.16 -15.27 -1.87
C ASP A 13 4.98 -14.24 -0.75
N LEU A 14 4.18 -14.52 0.27
CA LEU A 14 3.86 -13.54 1.31
C LEU A 14 5.10 -13.09 2.08
N LYS A 15 6.03 -13.98 2.39
CA LYS A 15 7.24 -13.58 3.11
C LYS A 15 8.08 -12.59 2.32
N GLU A 16 8.20 -12.80 1.02
CA GLU A 16 8.93 -11.89 0.14
C GLU A 16 8.22 -10.52 0.06
N ALA A 17 6.89 -10.53 -0.06
CA ALA A 17 6.10 -9.30 -0.06
C ALA A 17 6.27 -8.51 1.24
N ILE A 18 6.25 -9.18 2.39
CA ILE A 18 6.49 -8.56 3.70
C ILE A 18 7.87 -7.91 3.74
N LYS A 19 8.88 -8.56 3.18
CA LYS A 19 10.24 -7.99 3.14
C LYS A 19 10.28 -6.68 2.35
N VAL A 20 9.57 -6.61 1.23
CA VAL A 20 9.44 -5.36 0.46
C VAL A 20 8.78 -4.27 1.29
N ILE A 21 7.70 -4.60 1.99
CA ILE A 21 7.00 -3.65 2.87
C ILE A 21 7.94 -3.16 3.97
N GLU A 22 8.62 -4.07 4.64
CA GLU A 22 9.53 -3.76 5.74
C GLU A 22 10.67 -2.84 5.30
N ASP A 23 11.37 -3.22 4.24
CA ASP A 23 12.51 -2.45 3.75
C ASP A 23 12.10 -1.04 3.31
N THR A 24 10.99 -0.92 2.60
CA THR A 24 10.51 0.36 2.11
C THR A 24 9.97 1.24 3.22
N PHE A 25 9.20 0.66 4.14
CA PHE A 25 8.66 1.39 5.28
C PHE A 25 9.79 1.95 6.15
N LEU A 26 10.77 1.13 6.50
CA LEU A 26 11.88 1.57 7.36
C LEU A 26 12.67 2.69 6.73
N LYS A 27 12.84 2.67 5.42
CA LYS A 27 13.63 3.68 4.72
C LYS A 27 12.89 5.00 4.55
N PHE A 28 11.61 4.95 4.18
CA PHE A 28 10.91 6.15 3.70
C PHE A 28 9.83 6.66 4.64
N GLU A 29 9.21 5.81 5.46
CA GLU A 29 8.09 6.21 6.31
C GLU A 29 8.45 6.26 7.78
N ALA A 30 9.22 5.32 8.27
CA ALA A 30 9.62 5.26 9.68
C ALA A 30 10.28 6.55 10.20
N PRO A 31 11.06 7.30 9.39
CA PRO A 31 11.64 8.57 9.87
C PRO A 31 10.61 9.60 10.33
N ASP A 32 9.36 9.52 9.83
CA ASP A 32 8.26 10.42 10.23
C ASP A 32 7.45 9.90 11.41
N TYR A 33 7.75 8.69 11.90
CA TYR A 33 6.97 8.03 12.95
C TYR A 33 7.76 7.96 14.25
N SER A 34 7.04 7.98 15.38
CA SER A 34 7.66 7.69 16.68
C SER A 34 7.99 6.20 16.77
N LYS A 35 8.77 5.83 17.78
CA LYS A 35 9.07 4.42 18.07
C LYS A 35 7.77 3.62 18.23
N GLU A 36 6.80 4.18 18.96
CA GLU A 36 5.48 3.56 19.15
C GLU A 36 4.78 3.35 17.81
N GLY A 37 4.84 4.34 16.90
CA GLY A 37 4.23 4.24 15.58
C GLY A 37 4.87 3.15 14.73
N ILE A 38 6.18 3.01 14.78
CA ILE A 38 6.90 1.94 14.07
C ILE A 38 6.46 0.57 14.61
N GLU A 39 6.40 0.42 15.93
CA GLU A 39 5.95 -0.83 16.56
C GLU A 39 4.51 -1.15 16.16
N ASN A 40 3.62 -0.15 16.17
CA ASN A 40 2.22 -0.33 15.78
C ASN A 40 2.06 -0.68 14.31
N PHE A 41 2.87 -0.10 13.44
CA PHE A 41 2.88 -0.49 12.03
C PHE A 41 3.20 -1.98 11.88
N PHE A 42 4.23 -2.48 12.56
CA PHE A 42 4.63 -3.89 12.46
C PHE A 42 3.70 -4.86 13.20
N LYS A 43 2.84 -4.38 14.11
CA LYS A 43 1.75 -5.20 14.65
C LYS A 43 0.73 -5.55 13.56
N PHE A 44 0.57 -4.67 12.58
CA PHE A 44 -0.25 -4.92 11.40
C PHE A 44 0.55 -5.62 10.30
N ALA A 45 1.71 -5.08 9.93
CA ALA A 45 2.49 -5.51 8.77
C ALA A 45 3.46 -6.63 9.13
N ASN A 46 2.94 -7.78 9.49
CA ASN A 46 3.73 -8.98 9.76
C ASN A 46 3.02 -10.19 9.14
N TYR A 47 3.73 -11.28 9.02
CA TYR A 47 3.25 -12.47 8.34
C TYR A 47 1.89 -12.96 8.87
N GLU A 48 1.81 -13.19 10.18
CA GLU A 48 0.60 -13.74 10.80
C GLU A 48 -0.61 -12.81 10.65
N SER A 49 -0.41 -11.52 10.90
CA SER A 49 -1.46 -10.51 10.82
C SER A 49 -2.01 -10.40 9.40
N ILE A 50 -1.13 -10.28 8.41
CA ILE A 50 -1.55 -10.11 7.02
C ILE A 50 -2.19 -11.38 6.48
N ARG A 51 -1.61 -12.55 6.79
CA ARG A 51 -2.18 -13.82 6.41
C ARG A 51 -3.62 -13.97 6.90
N GLU A 52 -3.86 -13.62 8.16
CA GLU A 52 -5.20 -13.65 8.73
C GLU A 52 -6.15 -12.72 7.99
N LYS A 53 -5.71 -11.49 7.71
CA LYS A 53 -6.52 -10.49 7.01
C LYS A 53 -6.82 -10.88 5.56
N LEU A 54 -5.89 -11.55 4.88
CA LEU A 54 -6.11 -12.05 3.53
C LEU A 54 -7.23 -13.10 3.46
N ASN A 55 -7.48 -13.80 4.56
CA ASN A 55 -8.58 -14.77 4.66
C ASN A 55 -9.91 -14.10 5.03
N LYS A 56 -9.94 -12.81 5.25
CA LYS A 56 -11.14 -12.06 5.64
C LYS A 56 -11.51 -11.05 4.56
N ASN A 57 -11.04 -9.83 4.70
CA ASN A 57 -11.51 -8.70 3.90
C ASN A 57 -10.39 -7.97 3.13
N MET A 58 -9.17 -8.49 3.15
CA MET A 58 -8.02 -7.86 2.51
C MET A 58 -7.58 -8.61 1.26
N LYS A 59 -7.17 -7.87 0.24
CA LYS A 59 -6.57 -8.41 -0.99
C LYS A 59 -5.24 -7.72 -1.24
N MET A 60 -4.32 -8.46 -1.86
CA MET A 60 -3.00 -7.93 -2.21
C MET A 60 -2.60 -8.35 -3.62
N TYR A 61 -1.91 -7.44 -4.29
CA TYR A 61 -1.29 -7.69 -5.60
C TYR A 61 0.18 -7.31 -5.53
N VAL A 62 0.98 -7.96 -6.34
CA VAL A 62 2.42 -7.71 -6.39
C VAL A 62 2.86 -7.43 -7.82
N ALA A 63 3.90 -6.61 -7.95
CA ALA A 63 4.60 -6.41 -9.21
C ALA A 63 5.91 -7.20 -9.16
N LYS A 64 6.18 -7.97 -10.20
CA LYS A 64 7.39 -8.78 -10.30
C LYS A 64 8.23 -8.39 -11.52
N ILE A 65 9.54 -8.42 -11.33
CA ILE A 65 10.52 -8.29 -12.42
C ILE A 65 11.39 -9.53 -12.34
N SER A 66 11.38 -10.34 -13.41
CA SER A 66 12.14 -11.59 -13.46
C SER A 66 11.91 -12.47 -12.23
N GLY A 67 10.67 -12.59 -11.81
CA GLY A 67 10.27 -13.42 -10.66
C GLY A 67 10.47 -12.80 -9.29
N LYS A 68 11.10 -11.62 -9.20
CA LYS A 68 11.33 -10.93 -7.93
C LYS A 68 10.23 -9.93 -7.65
N ILE A 69 9.68 -9.94 -6.44
CA ILE A 69 8.69 -8.93 -6.03
C ILE A 69 9.39 -7.60 -5.80
N VAL A 70 8.95 -6.58 -6.50
CA VAL A 70 9.51 -5.22 -6.42
C VAL A 70 8.48 -4.17 -5.96
N GLY A 71 7.20 -4.52 -5.94
CA GLY A 71 6.13 -3.64 -5.50
C GLY A 71 4.97 -4.43 -4.96
N VAL A 72 4.24 -3.82 -4.03
CA VAL A 72 3.12 -4.46 -3.32
C VAL A 72 2.02 -3.42 -3.12
N ILE A 73 0.77 -3.83 -3.34
CA ILE A 73 -0.39 -3.05 -2.93
C ILE A 73 -1.35 -3.94 -2.15
N GLY A 74 -1.93 -3.39 -1.09
CA GLY A 74 -2.97 -4.06 -0.31
C GLY A 74 -4.16 -3.13 -0.13
N TYR A 75 -5.35 -3.71 -0.12
CA TYR A 75 -6.57 -2.96 0.16
C TYR A 75 -7.59 -3.86 0.84
N ARG A 76 -8.51 -3.26 1.58
CA ARG A 76 -9.54 -3.98 2.31
C ARG A 76 -10.94 -3.46 2.00
N ASP A 77 -11.94 -4.30 2.23
CA ASP A 77 -13.35 -3.94 2.10
C ASP A 77 -13.70 -3.36 0.72
N ASN A 78 -12.91 -3.71 -0.31
CA ASN A 78 -13.04 -3.19 -1.67
C ASN A 78 -13.07 -1.65 -1.73
N SER A 79 -12.51 -0.95 -0.75
CA SER A 79 -12.61 0.51 -0.68
C SER A 79 -11.47 1.24 0.02
N HIS A 80 -10.59 0.55 0.75
CA HIS A 80 -9.53 1.23 1.52
C HIS A 80 -8.16 0.64 1.21
N ILE A 81 -7.29 1.48 0.64
CA ILE A 81 -5.89 1.10 0.39
C ILE A 81 -5.12 1.21 1.71
N ASN A 82 -4.49 0.13 2.15
CA ASN A 82 -3.73 0.10 3.39
C ASN A 82 -2.24 -0.18 3.22
N LEU A 83 -1.79 -0.57 2.03
CA LEU A 83 -0.38 -0.80 1.72
C LEU A 83 -0.13 -0.39 0.27
N LEU A 84 0.96 0.35 0.03
CA LEU A 84 1.46 0.61 -1.32
C LEU A 84 2.96 0.93 -1.19
N PHE A 85 3.79 -0.01 -1.61
CA PHE A 85 5.23 0.08 -1.46
C PHE A 85 5.92 -0.42 -2.72
N VAL A 86 6.94 0.32 -3.17
CA VAL A 86 7.81 -0.06 -4.31
C VAL A 86 9.25 0.10 -3.85
N LEU A 87 10.07 -0.93 -4.08
CA LEU A 87 11.49 -0.86 -3.75
C LEU A 87 12.15 0.34 -4.42
N GLU A 88 13.06 0.99 -3.71
CA GLU A 88 13.68 2.23 -4.17
C GLU A 88 14.26 2.14 -5.58
N GLU A 89 14.97 1.07 -5.87
CA GLU A 89 15.63 0.88 -7.18
C GLU A 89 14.65 0.83 -8.34
N TYR A 90 13.38 0.55 -8.06
CA TYR A 90 12.36 0.38 -9.09
C TYR A 90 11.30 1.49 -9.09
N GLN A 91 11.46 2.51 -8.24
CA GLN A 91 10.57 3.66 -8.21
C GLN A 91 10.72 4.48 -9.49
N HIS A 92 9.72 5.30 -9.78
CA HIS A 92 9.67 6.18 -10.97
C HIS A 92 9.58 5.42 -12.30
N ASN A 93 9.10 4.18 -12.28
CA ASN A 93 8.91 3.36 -13.47
C ASN A 93 7.42 3.00 -13.72
N GLY A 94 6.51 3.67 -13.03
CA GLY A 94 5.07 3.45 -13.22
C GLY A 94 4.51 2.25 -12.46
N ILE A 95 5.28 1.60 -11.59
CA ILE A 95 4.84 0.39 -10.88
C ILE A 95 3.73 0.72 -9.87
N ALA A 96 3.92 1.76 -9.05
CA ALA A 96 2.91 2.17 -8.07
C ALA A 96 1.60 2.53 -8.75
N LYS A 97 1.68 3.27 -9.86
CA LYS A 97 0.49 3.66 -10.64
C LYS A 97 -0.21 2.45 -11.22
N ALA A 98 0.52 1.48 -11.74
CA ALA A 98 -0.06 0.26 -12.32
C ALA A 98 -0.76 -0.58 -11.26
N LEU A 99 -0.14 -0.74 -10.08
CA LEU A 99 -0.76 -1.42 -8.95
C LEU A 99 -2.03 -0.71 -8.50
N TYR A 100 -1.96 0.61 -8.37
CA TYR A 100 -3.09 1.44 -7.98
C TYR A 100 -4.23 1.32 -9.02
N ASN A 101 -3.93 1.42 -10.30
CA ASN A 101 -4.95 1.33 -11.36
C ASN A 101 -5.69 -0.01 -11.34
N LEU A 102 -4.98 -1.11 -11.04
CA LEU A 102 -5.61 -2.41 -10.91
C LEU A 102 -6.61 -2.44 -9.76
N VAL A 103 -6.24 -1.89 -8.60
CA VAL A 103 -7.13 -1.81 -7.45
C VAL A 103 -8.37 -0.97 -7.75
N ILE A 104 -8.19 0.17 -8.40
CA ILE A 104 -9.32 1.03 -8.81
C ILE A 104 -10.25 0.28 -9.76
N GLU A 105 -9.71 -0.43 -10.73
CA GLU A 105 -10.51 -1.23 -11.65
C GLU A 105 -11.32 -2.29 -10.91
N ASN A 106 -10.68 -2.99 -9.96
CA ASN A 106 -11.36 -4.00 -9.15
C ASN A 106 -12.48 -3.38 -8.31
N CYS A 107 -12.25 -2.20 -7.74
CA CYS A 107 -13.25 -1.49 -6.95
C CYS A 107 -14.44 -1.07 -7.82
N LYS A 108 -14.18 -0.56 -9.02
CA LYS A 108 -15.24 -0.20 -9.97
C LYS A 108 -16.08 -1.41 -10.36
N ASN A 109 -15.44 -2.56 -10.55
CA ASN A 109 -16.13 -3.80 -10.94
C ASN A 109 -17.12 -4.31 -9.89
N VAL A 110 -16.95 -3.90 -8.64
CA VAL A 110 -17.89 -4.24 -7.56
C VAL A 110 -18.71 -3.02 -7.11
N ALA A 111 -18.78 -2.00 -7.96
CA ALA A 111 -19.59 -0.80 -7.77
C ALA A 111 -19.21 0.05 -6.54
N THR A 112 -17.93 0.00 -6.13
CA THR A 112 -17.41 0.90 -5.10
C THR A 112 -17.49 2.34 -5.59
N LYS A 113 -18.02 3.23 -4.76
CA LYS A 113 -18.21 4.65 -5.14
C LYS A 113 -17.08 5.55 -4.66
N LYS A 114 -16.38 5.16 -3.62
CA LYS A 114 -15.34 5.97 -3.01
C LYS A 114 -14.23 5.07 -2.47
N VAL A 115 -12.97 5.43 -2.78
CA VAL A 115 -11.80 4.77 -2.24
C VAL A 115 -11.12 5.70 -1.25
N THR A 116 -10.71 5.16 -0.11
CA THR A 116 -10.02 5.90 0.94
C THR A 116 -8.60 5.40 1.14
N VAL A 117 -7.77 6.24 1.71
CA VAL A 117 -6.41 5.89 2.13
C VAL A 117 -6.02 6.78 3.32
N ASN A 118 -5.23 6.24 4.23
CA ASN A 118 -4.53 7.02 5.24
C ASN A 118 -3.07 7.11 4.78
N SER A 119 -2.74 8.19 4.07
CA SER A 119 -1.44 8.32 3.43
C SER A 119 -0.35 8.71 4.44
N SER A 120 0.80 8.04 4.38
CA SER A 120 1.98 8.54 5.09
C SER A 120 2.37 9.92 4.55
N PRO A 121 3.09 10.74 5.34
CA PRO A 121 3.63 12.01 4.82
C PRO A 121 4.49 11.80 3.57
N TYR A 122 5.26 10.72 3.52
CA TYR A 122 6.10 10.39 2.37
C TYR A 122 5.27 10.19 1.08
N ALA A 123 4.15 9.49 1.17
CA ALA A 123 3.32 9.12 0.00
C ALA A 123 2.26 10.16 -0.35
N HIS A 124 2.08 11.21 0.45
CA HIS A 124 1.00 12.17 0.29
C HIS A 124 0.90 12.74 -1.13
N ASN A 125 2.03 13.20 -1.69
CA ASN A 125 2.04 13.77 -3.03
C ASN A 125 1.68 12.74 -4.12
N VAL A 126 2.02 11.49 -3.92
CA VAL A 126 1.66 10.41 -4.87
C VAL A 126 0.15 10.27 -4.94
N TYR A 127 -0.53 10.23 -3.80
CA TYR A 127 -1.98 10.12 -3.77
C TYR A 127 -2.68 11.37 -4.30
N LEU A 128 -2.13 12.56 -4.05
CA LEU A 128 -2.64 13.78 -4.68
C LEU A 128 -2.58 13.68 -6.20
N LYS A 129 -1.48 13.18 -6.74
CA LYS A 129 -1.33 12.97 -8.20
C LYS A 129 -2.29 11.92 -8.74
N PHE A 130 -2.66 10.93 -7.93
CA PHE A 130 -3.66 9.94 -8.31
C PHE A 130 -5.09 10.49 -8.28
N GLY A 131 -5.26 11.73 -7.82
CA GLY A 131 -6.57 12.39 -7.77
C GLY A 131 -7.29 12.27 -6.43
N PHE A 132 -6.61 11.80 -5.39
CA PHE A 132 -7.17 11.82 -4.05
C PHE A 132 -7.18 13.25 -3.51
N ILE A 133 -8.15 13.53 -2.64
CA ILE A 133 -8.24 14.81 -1.93
C ILE A 133 -8.13 14.57 -0.42
N ASP A 134 -7.57 15.53 0.28
CA ASP A 134 -7.45 15.48 1.73
C ASP A 134 -8.83 15.65 2.39
N ASP A 135 -9.17 14.75 3.32
CA ASP A 135 -10.37 14.86 4.12
C ASP A 135 -10.15 15.72 5.36
N ASN A 136 -8.91 15.84 5.78
CA ASN A 136 -8.50 16.60 6.93
C ASN A 136 -7.01 16.92 6.84
N GLN A 137 -6.53 17.78 7.75
CA GLN A 137 -5.10 17.99 7.90
C GLN A 137 -4.44 16.73 8.45
N MET A 138 -3.11 16.71 8.47
CA MET A 138 -2.34 15.58 8.98
C MET A 138 -2.76 15.23 10.40
N GLN A 139 -2.95 13.94 10.65
CA GLN A 139 -3.31 13.37 11.94
C GLN A 139 -2.13 12.57 12.51
N GLU A 140 -2.13 12.38 13.82
CA GLU A 140 -1.21 11.43 14.44
C GLU A 140 -2.00 10.60 15.45
N VAL A 141 -1.97 9.27 15.26
CA VAL A 141 -2.65 8.32 16.14
C VAL A 141 -1.68 7.19 16.47
N ASP A 142 -1.45 6.97 17.75
CA ASP A 142 -0.55 5.92 18.23
C ASP A 142 0.84 5.99 17.59
N GLY A 143 1.34 7.22 17.39
CA GLY A 143 2.65 7.47 16.80
C GLY A 143 2.73 7.38 15.29
N ILE A 144 1.60 7.11 14.63
CA ILE A 144 1.51 7.03 13.17
C ILE A 144 0.96 8.35 12.64
N LYS A 145 1.73 9.01 11.78
CA LYS A 145 1.31 10.25 11.11
C LYS A 145 0.70 9.90 9.77
N PHE A 146 -0.46 10.49 9.47
CA PHE A 146 -1.14 10.22 8.19
C PHE A 146 -2.04 11.36 7.77
N TYR A 147 -2.32 11.40 6.45
CA TYR A 147 -3.32 12.26 5.84
C TYR A 147 -4.51 11.38 5.45
N PRO A 148 -5.70 11.56 6.08
CA PRO A 148 -6.88 10.86 5.61
C PRO A 148 -7.33 11.45 4.27
N MET A 149 -7.51 10.60 3.28
CA MET A 149 -7.80 11.03 1.90
C MET A 149 -8.86 10.13 1.26
N HIS A 150 -9.54 10.66 0.25
CA HIS A 150 -10.47 9.85 -0.55
C HIS A 150 -10.42 10.24 -2.02
N LYS A 151 -10.96 9.34 -2.83
CA LYS A 151 -11.20 9.58 -4.26
C LYS A 151 -12.57 9.02 -4.63
N GLU A 152 -13.39 9.85 -5.27
CA GLU A 152 -14.66 9.40 -5.84
C GLU A 152 -14.38 8.61 -7.13
N LEU A 153 -15.12 7.53 -7.34
CA LEU A 153 -14.97 6.70 -8.54
C LEU A 153 -16.06 6.96 -9.57
#